data_de00ea36a8c2e7ea035f23f92b264084
#
_entry.id   de00ea36a8c2e7ea035f23f92b264084
#
_cell.length_a   1.000
_cell.length_b   1.000
_cell.length_c   1.000
_cell.angle_alpha   90.00
_cell.angle_beta   90.00
_cell.angle_gamma   90.00
#
_symmetry.space_group_name_H-M   'P 1'
#
loop_
_entity.id
_entity.type
_entity.pdbx_description
1 polymer ?
#
loop_
_entity_poly.entity_id
_entity_poly.type
_entity_poly.pdbx_seq_one_letter_code
_entity_poly.pdbx_strand_id
1 'polypeptide(L)'
;MNFEKHIQTRDIELRFPTIDMARDLSDLVCRNQEEFKYINYTKTLTDIQKCEEALKSMAERFEKGEGHYGYMIFKDNILVGYAGIKIRPGEHVAEMSYYLDKQHTGNGYVSKAIKALEDIFFAQGGHRSEIFCNETNENSCKVAKRLGYQLDGVMREYEFIDGIYQGVAIYSKINGE
;
A
#
# COMPACT_ATOMS: atom_id res chain seq x y z
N MET A 1 16.54 2.42 7.98
CA MET A 1 15.64 3.58 7.93
C MET A 1 14.66 3.52 9.10
N ASN A 2 14.24 4.66 9.61
CA ASN A 2 13.36 4.74 10.78
C ASN A 2 11.99 5.29 10.36
N PHE A 3 10.92 4.57 10.69
CA PHE A 3 9.54 4.97 10.47
C PHE A 3 8.81 5.00 11.82
N GLU A 4 8.09 6.07 12.08
CA GLU A 4 7.30 6.19 13.30
C GLU A 4 6.06 5.32 13.26
N LYS A 5 5.60 4.82 14.42
CA LYS A 5 4.38 3.99 14.52
C LYS A 5 3.08 4.73 14.19
N HIS A 6 3.12 6.05 14.19
CA HIS A 6 2.00 6.93 13.88
C HIS A 6 2.47 8.11 13.03
N ILE A 7 1.84 8.29 11.88
CA ILE A 7 2.10 9.41 10.98
C ILE A 7 0.79 10.17 10.78
N GLN A 8 0.77 11.42 11.21
CA GLN A 8 -0.38 12.31 11.04
C GLN A 8 -0.22 13.11 9.76
N THR A 9 -1.23 13.11 8.92
CA THR A 9 -1.38 14.06 7.83
C THR A 9 -2.57 14.99 8.09
N ARG A 10 -2.84 15.93 7.20
CA ARG A 10 -3.95 16.87 7.39
C ARG A 10 -5.32 16.18 7.53
N ASP A 11 -5.55 15.08 6.80
CA ASP A 11 -6.89 14.51 6.65
C ASP A 11 -6.98 13.04 7.07
N ILE A 12 -5.86 12.35 7.21
CA ILE A 12 -5.79 10.93 7.55
C ILE A 12 -4.64 10.65 8.52
N GLU A 13 -4.76 9.55 9.23
CA GLU A 13 -3.72 9.00 10.08
C GLU A 13 -3.24 7.67 9.51
N LEU A 14 -1.94 7.45 9.53
CA LEU A 14 -1.32 6.16 9.29
C LEU A 14 -0.95 5.57 10.64
N ARG A 15 -1.61 4.50 11.02
CA ARG A 15 -1.41 3.85 12.33
C ARG A 15 -0.71 2.51 12.18
N PHE A 16 0.23 2.25 13.07
CA PHE A 16 0.86 0.95 13.23
C PHE A 16 -0.21 -0.15 13.37
N PRO A 17 -0.07 -1.30 12.68
CA PRO A 17 -1.03 -2.38 12.74
C PRO A 17 -1.06 -3.04 14.12
N THR A 18 -2.25 -3.18 14.69
CA THR A 18 -2.49 -3.86 15.96
C THR A 18 -3.61 -4.90 15.81
N ILE A 19 -3.59 -5.93 16.63
CA ILE A 19 -4.49 -7.10 16.50
C ILE A 19 -5.97 -6.73 16.68
N ASP A 20 -6.26 -5.73 17.48
CA ASP A 20 -7.63 -5.23 17.71
C ASP A 20 -8.28 -4.64 16.45
N MET A 21 -7.50 -4.31 15.43
CA MET A 21 -8.00 -3.85 14.12
C MET A 21 -8.52 -5.00 13.22
N ALA A 22 -8.43 -6.27 13.66
CA ALA A 22 -8.72 -7.44 12.80
C ALA A 22 -10.15 -7.47 12.28
N ARG A 23 -11.12 -7.11 13.12
CA ARG A 23 -12.55 -7.03 12.72
C ARG A 23 -12.76 -5.95 11.67
N ASP A 24 -12.26 -4.75 11.90
CA ASP A 24 -12.40 -3.62 10.97
C ASP A 24 -11.73 -3.92 9.64
N LEU A 25 -10.57 -4.61 9.66
CA LEU A 25 -9.87 -5.05 8.45
C LEU A 25 -10.68 -6.10 7.68
N SER A 26 -11.24 -7.11 8.37
CA SER A 26 -12.08 -8.12 7.73
C SER A 26 -13.33 -7.47 7.10
N ASP A 27 -14.01 -6.60 7.81
CA ASP A 27 -15.19 -5.88 7.32
C ASP A 27 -14.85 -5.00 6.11
N LEU A 28 -13.70 -4.31 6.15
CA LEU A 28 -13.18 -3.53 5.03
C LEU A 28 -12.97 -4.41 3.78
N VAL A 29 -12.30 -5.54 3.93
CA VAL A 29 -12.00 -6.44 2.80
C VAL A 29 -13.28 -7.09 2.27
N CYS A 30 -14.19 -7.55 3.14
CA CYS A 30 -15.45 -8.18 2.73
C CYS A 30 -16.29 -7.28 1.82
N ARG A 31 -16.37 -5.97 2.13
CA ARG A 31 -17.17 -5.03 1.32
C ARG A 31 -16.47 -4.50 0.06
N ASN A 32 -15.17 -4.86 -0.14
CA ASN A 32 -14.35 -4.35 -1.24
C ASN A 32 -13.69 -5.47 -2.09
N GLN A 33 -14.22 -6.69 -2.10
CA GLN A 33 -13.58 -7.83 -2.78
C GLN A 33 -13.35 -7.58 -4.28
N GLU A 34 -14.29 -6.94 -4.97
CA GLU A 34 -14.17 -6.62 -6.40
C GLU A 34 -13.06 -5.58 -6.66
N GLU A 35 -12.98 -4.57 -5.82
CA GLU A 35 -11.94 -3.52 -5.93
C GLU A 35 -10.55 -4.07 -5.60
N PHE A 36 -10.48 -5.07 -4.71
CA PHE A 36 -9.23 -5.68 -4.25
C PHE A 36 -8.81 -6.93 -5.04
N LYS A 37 -9.50 -7.28 -6.13
CA LYS A 37 -9.21 -8.47 -6.93
C LYS A 37 -7.78 -8.54 -7.47
N TYR A 38 -7.13 -7.40 -7.66
CA TYR A 38 -5.72 -7.29 -8.05
C TYR A 38 -4.73 -7.53 -6.89
N ILE A 39 -5.21 -7.73 -5.66
CA ILE A 39 -4.39 -7.86 -4.46
C ILE A 39 -4.60 -9.25 -3.85
N ASN A 40 -3.81 -10.22 -4.29
CA ASN A 40 -4.04 -11.64 -3.97
C ASN A 40 -4.10 -11.95 -2.47
N TYR A 41 -3.27 -11.28 -1.65
CA TYR A 41 -3.25 -11.56 -0.20
C TYR A 41 -4.51 -11.08 0.52
N THR A 42 -5.29 -10.15 -0.04
CA THR A 42 -6.55 -9.71 0.59
C THR A 42 -7.64 -10.76 0.51
N LYS A 43 -7.56 -11.71 -0.41
CA LYS A 43 -8.57 -12.77 -0.58
C LYS A 43 -8.80 -13.62 0.67
N THR A 44 -7.78 -13.76 1.52
CA THR A 44 -7.86 -14.48 2.79
C THR A 44 -8.29 -13.62 3.97
N LEU A 45 -8.24 -12.29 3.83
CA LEU A 45 -8.54 -11.34 4.91
C LEU A 45 -10.05 -11.10 5.12
N THR A 46 -10.89 -11.97 4.59
CA THR A 46 -12.32 -12.06 4.93
C THR A 46 -12.57 -12.84 6.23
N ASP A 47 -11.56 -13.56 6.69
CA ASP A 47 -11.55 -14.31 7.95
C ASP A 47 -10.81 -13.50 9.03
N ILE A 48 -11.44 -13.33 10.20
CA ILE A 48 -10.88 -12.53 11.30
C ILE A 48 -9.55 -13.12 11.80
N GLN A 49 -9.43 -14.44 11.91
CA GLN A 49 -8.18 -15.08 12.35
C GLN A 49 -7.04 -14.82 11.36
N LYS A 50 -7.35 -14.81 10.06
CA LYS A 50 -6.37 -14.44 9.02
C LYS A 50 -5.99 -12.97 9.09
N CYS A 51 -6.92 -12.10 9.46
CA CYS A 51 -6.60 -10.69 9.73
C CYS A 51 -5.68 -10.53 10.94
N GLU A 52 -5.94 -11.26 12.04
CA GLU A 52 -5.08 -11.26 13.23
C GLU A 52 -3.66 -11.72 12.90
N GLU A 53 -3.52 -12.85 12.17
CA GLU A 53 -2.22 -13.37 11.72
C GLU A 53 -1.49 -12.34 10.84
N ALA A 54 -2.19 -11.71 9.89
CA ALA A 54 -1.62 -10.71 9.00
C ALA A 54 -1.15 -9.47 9.75
N LEU A 55 -1.99 -8.91 10.63
CA LEU A 55 -1.65 -7.73 11.45
C LEU A 55 -0.46 -8.01 12.37
N LYS A 56 -0.43 -9.18 13.01
CA LYS A 56 0.71 -9.62 13.83
C LYS A 56 1.99 -9.70 13.00
N SER A 57 1.93 -10.36 11.84
CA SER A 57 3.09 -10.46 10.94
C SER A 57 3.57 -9.09 10.45
N MET A 58 2.65 -8.17 10.14
CA MET A 58 3.00 -6.79 9.75
C MET A 58 3.70 -6.05 10.90
N ALA A 59 3.16 -6.14 12.12
CA ALA A 59 3.73 -5.53 13.31
C ALA A 59 5.14 -6.06 13.59
N GLU A 60 5.34 -7.39 13.53
CA GLU A 60 6.65 -8.02 13.74
C GLU A 60 7.69 -7.56 12.71
N ARG A 61 7.35 -7.48 11.42
CA ARG A 61 8.27 -7.00 10.37
C ARG A 61 8.63 -5.53 10.57
N PHE A 62 7.65 -4.72 10.94
CA PHE A 62 7.86 -3.32 11.25
C PHE A 62 8.86 -3.15 12.40
N GLU A 63 8.67 -3.88 13.52
CA GLU A 63 9.52 -3.78 14.70
C GLU A 63 10.94 -4.32 14.48
N LYS A 64 11.09 -5.34 13.64
CA LYS A 64 12.40 -5.87 13.26
C LYS A 64 13.20 -4.91 12.36
N GLY A 65 12.54 -3.91 11.77
CA GLY A 65 13.22 -2.98 10.86
C GLY A 65 13.71 -3.64 9.57
N GLU A 66 13.08 -4.72 9.14
CA GLU A 66 13.46 -5.50 7.95
C GLU A 66 13.04 -4.82 6.62
N GLY A 67 12.83 -3.51 6.63
CA GLY A 67 12.46 -2.74 5.45
C GLY A 67 10.97 -2.86 5.06
N HIS A 68 10.14 -3.47 5.88
CA HIS A 68 8.70 -3.58 5.66
C HIS A 68 7.93 -2.75 6.69
N TYR A 69 7.35 -1.63 6.26
CA TYR A 69 6.58 -0.74 7.11
C TYR A 69 5.17 -0.59 6.54
N GLY A 70 4.23 -1.34 7.12
CA GLY A 70 2.82 -1.31 6.75
C GLY A 70 2.00 -0.52 7.75
N TYR A 71 1.04 0.26 7.28
CA TYR A 71 0.15 1.09 8.08
C TYR A 71 -1.31 0.90 7.69
N MET A 72 -2.18 0.93 8.69
CA MET A 72 -3.61 1.09 8.48
C MET A 72 -3.94 2.57 8.32
N ILE A 73 -4.70 2.90 7.28
CA ILE A 73 -5.16 4.28 7.02
C ILE A 73 -6.46 4.51 7.77
N PHE A 74 -6.47 5.52 8.62
CA PHE A 74 -7.66 5.96 9.36
C PHE A 74 -8.11 7.34 8.91
N LYS A 75 -9.44 7.49 8.79
CA LYS A 75 -10.13 8.77 8.62
C LYS A 75 -11.20 8.89 9.70
N ASP A 76 -11.11 9.92 10.54
CA ASP A 76 -12.07 10.16 11.65
C ASP A 76 -12.27 8.90 12.52
N ASN A 77 -11.18 8.21 12.89
CA ASN A 77 -11.14 6.93 13.62
C ASN A 77 -11.78 5.72 12.92
N ILE A 78 -12.09 5.82 11.64
CA ILE A 78 -12.59 4.70 10.83
C ILE A 78 -11.43 4.15 10.01
N LEU A 79 -11.22 2.82 10.03
CA LEU A 79 -10.28 2.14 9.17
C LEU A 79 -10.80 2.19 7.72
N VAL A 80 -10.06 2.87 6.84
CA VAL A 80 -10.46 3.08 5.44
C VAL A 80 -9.52 2.45 4.42
N GLY A 81 -8.37 1.94 4.82
CA GLY A 81 -7.43 1.34 3.87
C GLY A 81 -6.08 0.98 4.49
N TYR A 82 -5.13 0.75 3.62
CA TYR A 82 -3.75 0.37 3.92
C TYR A 82 -2.79 1.15 3.03
N ALA A 83 -1.63 1.48 3.56
CA ALA A 83 -0.46 1.92 2.80
C ALA A 83 0.81 1.31 3.39
N GLY A 84 1.72 0.89 2.55
CA GLY A 84 2.96 0.29 2.98
C GLY A 84 4.13 0.62 2.07
N ILE A 85 5.32 0.54 2.65
CA ILE A 85 6.59 0.66 1.96
C ILE A 85 7.43 -0.58 2.26
N LYS A 86 7.98 -1.16 1.19
CA LYS A 86 8.93 -2.28 1.25
C LYS A 86 10.25 -1.84 0.64
N ILE A 87 11.25 -1.68 1.49
CA ILE A 87 12.59 -1.27 1.10
C ILE A 87 13.41 -2.51 0.75
N ARG A 88 14.03 -2.52 -0.42
CA ARG A 88 14.93 -3.62 -0.81
C ARG A 88 16.24 -3.53 -0.03
N PRO A 89 16.69 -4.63 0.58
CA PRO A 89 17.94 -4.64 1.34
C PRO A 89 19.14 -4.20 0.49
N GLY A 90 19.88 -3.18 0.96
CA GLY A 90 21.09 -2.70 0.30
C GLY A 90 20.89 -1.84 -0.96
N GLU A 91 19.64 -1.57 -1.40
CA GLU A 91 19.39 -0.94 -2.70
C GLU A 91 18.70 0.40 -2.52
N HIS A 92 18.64 1.18 -1.66
CA HIS A 92 17.97 2.50 -1.62
C HIS A 92 16.73 2.62 -2.56
N VAL A 93 16.06 1.48 -2.81
CA VAL A 93 14.87 1.33 -3.65
C VAL A 93 13.73 0.81 -2.80
N ALA A 94 12.54 1.35 -2.97
CA ALA A 94 11.37 0.93 -2.23
C ALA A 94 10.15 0.72 -3.15
N GLU A 95 9.35 -0.31 -2.81
CA GLU A 95 8.04 -0.57 -3.41
C GLU A 95 6.95 -0.02 -2.50
N MET A 96 6.05 0.77 -3.07
CA MET A 96 4.85 1.27 -2.41
C MET A 96 3.66 0.40 -2.71
N SER A 97 2.88 0.06 -1.68
CA SER A 97 1.66 -0.74 -1.80
C SER A 97 0.49 -0.09 -1.06
N TYR A 98 -0.71 -0.24 -1.57
CA TYR A 98 -1.89 0.40 -0.97
C TYR A 98 -3.20 -0.24 -1.44
N TYR A 99 -4.22 -0.08 -0.62
CA TYR A 99 -5.62 -0.22 -0.99
C TYR A 99 -6.50 0.73 -0.17
N LEU A 100 -7.69 1.03 -0.68
CA LEU A 100 -8.63 1.94 -0.05
C LEU A 100 -10.05 1.44 -0.23
N ASP A 101 -10.87 1.61 0.79
CA ASP A 101 -12.31 1.40 0.73
C ASP A 101 -12.92 2.24 -0.41
N LYS A 102 -13.75 1.60 -1.24
CA LYS A 102 -14.43 2.26 -2.37
C LYS A 102 -15.25 3.47 -1.94
N GLN A 103 -15.83 3.44 -0.73
CA GLN A 103 -16.62 4.54 -0.17
C GLN A 103 -15.78 5.78 0.12
N HIS A 104 -14.45 5.63 0.21
CA HIS A 104 -13.50 6.69 0.53
C HIS A 104 -12.62 7.10 -0.65
N THR A 105 -12.88 6.54 -1.85
CA THR A 105 -12.14 6.91 -3.08
C THR A 105 -12.45 8.35 -3.52
N GLY A 106 -11.58 8.92 -4.36
CA GLY A 106 -11.75 10.29 -4.87
C GLY A 106 -11.26 11.40 -3.94
N ASN A 107 -10.99 11.12 -2.66
CA ASN A 107 -10.56 12.10 -1.66
C ASN A 107 -9.03 12.30 -1.58
N GLY A 108 -8.27 11.55 -2.38
CA GLY A 108 -6.81 11.62 -2.42
C GLY A 108 -6.11 11.00 -1.21
N TYR A 109 -6.79 10.20 -0.37
CA TYR A 109 -6.22 9.61 0.84
C TYR A 109 -5.03 8.71 0.56
N VAL A 110 -5.11 7.84 -0.46
CA VAL A 110 -3.96 7.02 -0.89
C VAL A 110 -2.78 7.90 -1.30
N SER A 111 -3.02 8.94 -2.10
CA SER A 111 -1.94 9.83 -2.55
C SER A 111 -1.26 10.54 -1.37
N LYS A 112 -2.02 10.95 -0.35
CA LYS A 112 -1.47 11.55 0.87
C LYS A 112 -0.67 10.54 1.69
N ALA A 113 -1.17 9.32 1.82
CA ALA A 113 -0.49 8.24 2.53
C ALA A 113 0.85 7.88 1.87
N ILE A 114 0.83 7.61 0.57
CA ILE A 114 2.04 7.25 -0.18
C ILE A 114 3.05 8.39 -0.19
N LYS A 115 2.59 9.65 -0.39
CA LYS A 115 3.48 10.79 -0.31
C LYS A 115 4.16 10.93 1.05
N ALA A 116 3.46 10.72 2.15
CA ALA A 116 4.04 10.77 3.49
C ALA A 116 5.13 9.70 3.68
N LEU A 117 4.89 8.46 3.22
CA LEU A 117 5.88 7.38 3.27
C LEU A 117 7.07 7.65 2.35
N GLU A 118 6.83 8.16 1.14
CA GLU A 118 7.85 8.55 0.17
C GLU A 118 8.75 9.66 0.72
N ASP A 119 8.17 10.71 1.31
CA ASP A 119 8.92 11.83 1.87
C ASP A 119 9.87 11.36 3.00
N ILE A 120 9.39 10.47 3.88
CA ILE A 120 10.21 9.87 4.94
C ILE A 120 11.34 9.03 4.34
N PHE A 121 11.05 8.23 3.32
CA PHE A 121 12.02 7.39 2.63
C PHE A 121 13.12 8.20 1.94
N PHE A 122 12.74 9.20 1.17
CA PHE A 122 13.67 10.06 0.45
C PHE A 122 14.52 10.94 1.39
N ALA A 123 13.93 11.47 2.46
CA ALA A 123 14.66 12.23 3.48
C ALA A 123 15.74 11.40 4.20
N GLN A 124 15.61 10.08 4.25
CA GLN A 124 16.58 9.15 4.83
C GLN A 124 17.55 8.54 3.81
N GLY A 125 17.67 9.14 2.62
CA GLY A 125 18.61 8.72 1.58
C GLY A 125 18.08 7.64 0.64
N GLY A 126 16.77 7.42 0.62
CA GLY A 126 16.12 6.64 -0.44
C GLY A 126 16.37 7.27 -1.79
N HIS A 127 16.55 6.44 -2.82
CA HIS A 127 16.87 6.91 -4.18
C HIS A 127 15.68 6.76 -5.13
N ARG A 128 15.00 5.61 -5.10
CA ARG A 128 13.96 5.28 -6.06
C ARG A 128 12.74 4.65 -5.38
N SER A 129 11.58 5.18 -5.67
CA SER A 129 10.29 4.64 -5.24
C SER A 129 9.55 4.01 -6.42
N GLU A 130 8.94 2.84 -6.23
CA GLU A 130 8.25 2.08 -7.26
C GLU A 130 6.81 1.76 -6.86
N ILE A 131 5.92 1.76 -7.84
CA ILE A 131 4.54 1.28 -7.73
C ILE A 131 4.32 0.25 -8.85
N PHE A 132 3.96 -0.97 -8.45
CA PHE A 132 3.54 -2.03 -9.37
C PHE A 132 2.02 -2.08 -9.39
N CYS A 133 1.41 -1.95 -10.53
CA CYS A 133 -0.02 -2.09 -10.66
C CYS A 133 -0.41 -2.84 -11.92
N ASN A 134 -1.44 -3.67 -11.81
CA ASN A 134 -2.03 -4.30 -12.97
C ASN A 134 -2.42 -3.24 -14.01
N GLU A 135 -2.06 -3.44 -15.29
CA GLU A 135 -2.26 -2.45 -16.36
C GLU A 135 -3.74 -2.09 -16.58
N THR A 136 -4.65 -2.99 -16.20
CA THR A 136 -6.11 -2.77 -16.27
C THR A 136 -6.67 -2.09 -15.03
N ASN A 137 -5.89 -1.94 -13.95
CA ASN A 137 -6.27 -1.22 -12.74
C ASN A 137 -6.08 0.29 -12.92
N GLU A 138 -7.00 0.91 -13.68
CA GLU A 138 -6.93 2.34 -13.98
C GLU A 138 -6.81 3.22 -12.73
N ASN A 139 -7.45 2.83 -11.62
CA ASN A 139 -7.43 3.61 -10.39
C ASN A 139 -6.00 3.67 -9.81
N SER A 140 -5.31 2.53 -9.77
CA SER A 140 -3.92 2.46 -9.30
C SER A 140 -2.97 3.22 -10.24
N CYS A 141 -3.13 3.04 -11.56
CA CYS A 141 -2.35 3.80 -12.55
C CYS A 141 -2.55 5.34 -12.43
N LYS A 142 -3.79 5.78 -12.15
CA LYS A 142 -4.09 7.21 -11.91
C LYS A 142 -3.44 7.74 -10.63
N VAL A 143 -3.34 6.91 -9.57
CA VAL A 143 -2.63 7.27 -8.33
C VAL A 143 -1.13 7.48 -8.61
N ALA A 144 -0.46 6.52 -9.27
CA ALA A 144 0.95 6.64 -9.62
C ALA A 144 1.24 7.92 -10.43
N LYS A 145 0.48 8.15 -11.51
CA LYS A 145 0.62 9.36 -12.35
C LYS A 145 0.40 10.65 -11.56
N ARG A 146 -0.61 10.69 -10.69
CA ARG A 146 -0.91 11.89 -9.86
C ARG A 146 0.22 12.21 -8.88
N LEU A 147 0.92 11.20 -8.39
CA LEU A 147 2.07 11.34 -7.50
C LEU A 147 3.37 11.71 -8.23
N GLY A 148 3.33 11.82 -9.57
CA GLY A 148 4.48 12.18 -10.39
C GLY A 148 5.37 11.00 -10.77
N TYR A 149 4.90 9.76 -10.59
CA TYR A 149 5.63 8.58 -11.05
C TYR A 149 5.58 8.47 -12.58
N GLN A 150 6.69 8.11 -13.17
CA GLN A 150 6.85 7.85 -14.60
C GLN A 150 6.70 6.36 -14.89
N LEU A 151 6.13 6.00 -16.03
CA LEU A 151 6.01 4.62 -16.46
C LEU A 151 7.35 4.13 -17.03
N ASP A 152 7.97 3.13 -16.40
CA ASP A 152 9.18 2.49 -16.89
C ASP A 152 8.90 1.44 -17.96
N GLY A 153 7.79 0.71 -17.81
CA GLY A 153 7.39 -0.35 -18.72
C GLY A 153 6.27 -1.22 -18.18
N VAL A 154 5.94 -2.26 -18.98
CA VAL A 154 4.92 -3.25 -18.61
C VAL A 154 5.53 -4.64 -18.71
N MET A 155 5.43 -5.41 -17.63
CA MET A 155 5.72 -6.84 -17.63
C MET A 155 4.52 -7.57 -18.23
N ARG A 156 4.68 -8.10 -19.43
CA ARG A 156 3.60 -8.78 -20.15
C ARG A 156 3.22 -10.10 -19.47
N GLU A 157 1.91 -10.40 -19.39
CA GLU A 157 1.38 -11.68 -18.90
C GLU A 157 1.92 -12.08 -17.51
N TYR A 158 2.08 -11.11 -16.62
CA TYR A 158 2.72 -11.30 -15.32
C TYR A 158 1.76 -11.85 -14.25
N GLU A 159 0.49 -11.48 -14.31
CA GLU A 159 -0.54 -11.91 -13.36
C GLU A 159 -1.65 -12.70 -14.06
N PHE A 160 -2.19 -13.72 -13.36
CA PHE A 160 -3.36 -14.46 -13.82
C PHE A 160 -4.56 -14.08 -12.96
N ILE A 161 -5.48 -13.29 -13.51
CA ILE A 161 -6.65 -12.76 -12.82
C ILE A 161 -7.88 -13.02 -13.65
N ASP A 162 -8.92 -13.57 -13.01
CA ASP A 162 -10.21 -13.89 -13.65
C ASP A 162 -10.08 -14.75 -14.93
N GLY A 163 -9.13 -15.71 -14.93
CA GLY A 163 -8.91 -16.62 -16.06
C GLY A 163 -8.09 -16.05 -17.21
N ILE A 164 -7.53 -14.86 -17.08
CA ILE A 164 -6.79 -14.15 -18.14
C ILE A 164 -5.42 -13.71 -17.61
N TYR A 165 -4.38 -13.90 -18.42
CA TYR A 165 -3.07 -13.29 -18.16
C TYR A 165 -3.12 -11.81 -18.46
N GLN A 166 -2.62 -11.00 -17.52
CA GLN A 166 -2.61 -9.55 -17.58
C GLN A 166 -1.21 -9.01 -17.28
N GLY A 167 -0.89 -7.85 -17.84
CA GLY A 167 0.38 -7.20 -17.60
C GLY A 167 0.39 -6.39 -16.30
N VAL A 168 1.60 -6.19 -15.76
CA VAL A 168 1.85 -5.31 -14.61
C VAL A 168 2.70 -4.13 -15.06
N ALA A 169 2.16 -2.93 -14.94
CA ALA A 169 2.85 -1.69 -15.18
C ALA A 169 3.75 -1.34 -14.00
N ILE A 170 4.99 -0.96 -14.29
CA ILE A 170 5.98 -0.50 -13.32
C ILE A 170 6.08 1.01 -13.44
N TYR A 171 5.70 1.71 -12.40
CA TYR A 171 5.87 3.15 -12.28
C TYR A 171 6.97 3.45 -11.28
N SER A 172 7.81 4.45 -11.55
CA SER A 172 8.86 4.85 -10.63
C SER A 172 9.01 6.35 -10.51
N LYS A 173 9.64 6.76 -9.42
CA LYS A 173 10.01 8.14 -9.15
C LYS A 173 11.38 8.17 -8.48
N ILE A 174 12.24 9.07 -8.93
CA ILE A 174 13.59 9.25 -8.42
C ILE A 174 13.61 10.42 -7.44
N ASN A 175 14.39 10.30 -6.39
CA ASN A 175 14.57 11.37 -5.40
C ASN A 175 15.15 12.61 -6.08
N GLY A 176 14.45 13.74 -5.99
CA GLY A 176 14.84 15.00 -6.60
C GLY A 176 14.12 15.35 -7.92
N GLU A 177 13.23 14.45 -8.40
CA GLU A 177 12.30 14.73 -9.52
C GLU A 177 11.05 15.47 -9.08
#